data_8891b224b2c22efda4afbbc84cb3c384
#
_entry.id   8891b224b2c22efda4afbbc84cb3c384
#
_cell.length_a   1.000
_cell.length_b   1.000
_cell.length_c   1.000
_cell.angle_alpha   90.00
_cell.angle_beta   90.00
_cell.angle_gamma   90.00
#
_symmetry.space_group_name_H-M   'P 1'
#
loop_
_entity.id
_entity.type
_entity.pdbx_description
1 polymer ?
#
loop_
_entity_poly.entity_id
_entity_poly.type
_entity_poly.pdbx_seq_one_letter_code
_entity_poly.pdbx_strand_id
1 'polypeptide(L)'
;GKLAGLYPRNDDFAAAKVDEVIDLATDITLKMQPALREQDPEIRNIKRTELSREILPRWLGFMDQLLIDNGNTGFFVGPSLTVGDLAAWRLCGWIQGGIIDGIPQTQLDAHPALLQHYLKIGKMPKIIEWMKRHYNS
;
A
#
# COMPACT_ATOMS: atom_id res chain seq x y z
N GLY A 1 9.92 -19.61 -1.28
CA GLY A 1 9.73 -19.05 -2.59
C GLY A 1 10.63 -17.86 -2.84
N LYS A 2 10.42 -17.19 -3.93
CA LYS A 2 11.23 -16.02 -4.30
C LYS A 2 11.17 -14.89 -3.29
N LEU A 3 10.11 -14.83 -2.49
CA LEU A 3 9.93 -13.81 -1.47
C LEU A 3 10.48 -14.21 -0.10
N ALA A 4 11.01 -15.44 0.04
CA ALA A 4 11.49 -15.93 1.34
C ALA A 4 12.59 -15.07 1.93
N GLY A 5 13.48 -14.51 1.09
CA GLY A 5 14.56 -13.63 1.53
C GLY A 5 14.11 -12.22 1.89
N LEU A 6 12.84 -11.90 1.65
CA LEU A 6 12.28 -10.56 1.94
C LEU A 6 11.58 -10.48 3.29
N TYR A 7 11.54 -11.59 4.03
CA TYR A 7 11.02 -11.61 5.40
C TYR A 7 12.17 -11.83 6.37
N PRO A 8 12.36 -10.96 7.38
CA PRO A 8 13.52 -11.02 8.28
C PRO A 8 13.35 -12.09 9.36
N ARG A 9 13.54 -13.35 9.02
CA ARG A 9 13.28 -14.50 9.92
C ARG A 9 14.19 -14.55 11.14
N ASN A 10 15.40 -14.00 11.03
CA ASN A 10 16.40 -14.06 12.10
C ASN A 10 16.44 -12.80 12.96
N ASP A 11 15.49 -11.88 12.76
CA ASP A 11 15.40 -10.63 13.50
C ASP A 11 13.96 -10.43 13.93
N ASP A 12 13.64 -10.78 15.16
CA ASP A 12 12.27 -10.74 15.69
C ASP A 12 11.68 -9.33 15.68
N PHE A 13 12.51 -8.30 15.94
CA PHE A 13 12.05 -6.92 15.92
C PHE A 13 11.68 -6.49 14.48
N ALA A 14 12.55 -6.79 13.53
CA ALA A 14 12.29 -6.47 12.13
C ALA A 14 11.08 -7.24 11.59
N ALA A 15 10.95 -8.52 11.96
CA ALA A 15 9.79 -9.33 11.58
C ALA A 15 8.49 -8.76 12.11
N ALA A 16 8.49 -8.28 13.37
CA ALA A 16 7.32 -7.65 13.97
C ALA A 16 6.95 -6.36 13.23
N LYS A 17 7.94 -5.59 12.80
CA LYS A 17 7.72 -4.37 12.01
C LYS A 17 7.14 -4.68 10.64
N VAL A 18 7.61 -5.71 9.99
CA VAL A 18 7.05 -6.16 8.70
C VAL A 18 5.59 -6.56 8.88
N ASP A 19 5.30 -7.33 9.93
CA ASP A 19 3.92 -7.75 10.21
C ASP A 19 3.01 -6.55 10.48
N GLU A 20 3.52 -5.50 11.16
CA GLU A 20 2.78 -4.26 11.39
C GLU A 20 2.36 -3.60 10.07
N VAL A 21 3.27 -3.53 9.10
CA VAL A 21 2.97 -2.94 7.78
C VAL A 21 1.92 -3.77 7.04
N ILE A 22 2.08 -5.09 7.04
CA ILE A 22 1.15 -6.00 6.38
C ILE A 22 -0.24 -5.89 7.01
N ASP A 23 -0.31 -5.86 8.34
CA ASP A 23 -1.57 -5.73 9.07
C ASP A 23 -2.25 -4.40 8.77
N LEU A 24 -1.49 -3.31 8.68
CA LEU A 24 -2.04 -2.01 8.32
C LEU A 24 -2.61 -2.03 6.90
N ALA A 25 -1.89 -2.61 5.94
CA ALA A 25 -2.39 -2.75 4.56
C ALA A 25 -3.68 -3.56 4.52
N THR A 26 -3.77 -4.62 5.31
CA THR A 26 -4.97 -5.46 5.44
C THR A 26 -6.12 -4.65 6.03
N ASP A 27 -5.87 -3.89 7.10
CA ASP A 27 -6.89 -3.06 7.74
C ASP A 27 -7.46 -2.01 6.78
N ILE A 28 -6.60 -1.38 5.99
CA ILE A 28 -7.04 -0.41 4.98
C ILE A 28 -7.92 -1.11 3.94
N THR A 29 -7.51 -2.27 3.46
CA THR A 29 -8.29 -3.06 2.50
C THR A 29 -9.68 -3.38 3.04
N LEU A 30 -9.75 -3.80 4.32
CA LEU A 30 -11.04 -4.11 4.96
C LEU A 30 -11.92 -2.86 5.08
N LYS A 31 -11.33 -1.71 5.36
CA LYS A 31 -12.10 -0.45 5.45
C LYS A 31 -12.64 0.01 4.10
N MET A 32 -12.03 -0.42 3.02
CA MET A 32 -12.50 -0.10 1.68
C MET A 32 -13.70 -0.96 1.25
N GLN A 33 -13.85 -2.15 1.83
CA GLN A 33 -14.85 -3.12 1.38
C GLN A 33 -16.29 -2.61 1.37
N PRO A 34 -16.79 -1.91 2.41
CA PRO A 34 -18.18 -1.44 2.38
C PRO A 34 -18.48 -0.54 1.18
N ALA A 35 -17.55 0.34 0.79
CA ALA A 35 -17.72 1.21 -0.37
C ALA A 35 -17.62 0.44 -1.69
N LEU A 36 -16.76 -0.60 -1.73
CA LEU A 36 -16.55 -1.38 -2.93
C LEU A 36 -17.70 -2.36 -3.21
N ARG A 37 -18.32 -2.88 -2.15
CA ARG A 37 -19.37 -3.89 -2.27
C ARG A 37 -20.78 -3.31 -2.35
N GLU A 38 -20.95 -2.01 -2.10
CA GLU A 38 -22.26 -1.39 -2.14
C GLU A 38 -22.83 -1.41 -3.56
N GLN A 39 -24.03 -1.92 -3.73
CA GLN A 39 -24.67 -2.05 -5.04
C GLN A 39 -25.58 -0.89 -5.38
N ASP A 40 -26.14 -0.19 -4.38
CA ASP A 40 -26.96 0.98 -4.60
C ASP A 40 -26.07 2.15 -5.07
N PRO A 41 -26.30 2.71 -6.27
CA PRO A 41 -25.43 3.76 -6.82
C PRO A 41 -25.33 5.01 -5.94
N GLU A 42 -26.41 5.43 -5.31
CA GLU A 42 -26.41 6.62 -4.47
C GLU A 42 -25.63 6.39 -3.18
N ILE A 43 -25.89 5.25 -2.52
CA ILE A 43 -25.20 4.89 -1.29
C ILE A 43 -23.73 4.63 -1.58
N ARG A 44 -23.43 3.97 -2.70
CA ARG A 44 -22.06 3.71 -3.12
C ARG A 44 -21.26 5.02 -3.31
N ASN A 45 -21.87 6.02 -3.94
CA ASN A 45 -21.26 7.33 -4.12
C ASN A 45 -20.93 7.99 -2.79
N ILE A 46 -21.87 7.94 -1.84
CA ILE A 46 -21.68 8.50 -0.50
C ILE A 46 -20.53 7.80 0.20
N LYS A 47 -20.51 6.47 0.19
CA LYS A 47 -19.46 5.67 0.85
C LYS A 47 -18.09 5.89 0.22
N ARG A 48 -18.01 6.00 -1.10
CA ARG A 48 -16.73 6.22 -1.79
C ARG A 48 -16.22 7.63 -1.58
N THR A 49 -17.10 8.61 -1.49
CA THR A 49 -16.71 9.98 -1.14
C THR A 49 -16.14 10.04 0.28
N GLU A 50 -16.79 9.40 1.24
CA GLU A 50 -16.30 9.30 2.61
C GLU A 50 -14.95 8.57 2.66
N LEU A 51 -14.83 7.47 1.91
CA LEU A 51 -13.59 6.70 1.84
C LEU A 51 -12.44 7.57 1.33
N SER A 52 -12.65 8.30 0.23
CA SER A 52 -11.62 9.14 -0.38
C SER A 52 -11.26 10.36 0.46
N ARG A 53 -12.24 10.99 1.09
CA ARG A 53 -12.05 12.27 1.79
C ARG A 53 -11.69 12.15 3.26
N GLU A 54 -12.10 11.07 3.91
CA GLU A 54 -11.95 10.91 5.35
C GLU A 54 -11.16 9.66 5.75
N ILE A 55 -11.56 8.49 5.27
CA ILE A 55 -10.96 7.23 5.70
C ILE A 55 -9.55 7.05 5.14
N LEU A 56 -9.40 7.14 3.83
CA LEU A 56 -8.09 6.94 3.20
C LEU A 56 -7.05 7.97 3.64
N PRO A 57 -7.37 9.28 3.74
CA PRO A 57 -6.37 10.23 4.23
C PRO A 57 -5.85 9.90 5.61
N ARG A 58 -6.72 9.44 6.50
CA ARG A 58 -6.33 9.07 7.86
C ARG A 58 -5.43 7.85 7.88
N TRP A 59 -5.86 6.77 7.22
CA TRP A 59 -5.15 5.49 7.28
C TRP A 59 -3.90 5.45 6.40
N LEU A 60 -3.92 6.10 5.25
CA LEU A 60 -2.72 6.28 4.43
C LEU A 60 -1.72 7.19 5.14
N GLY A 61 -2.20 8.13 5.95
CA GLY A 61 -1.34 8.95 6.81
C GLY A 61 -0.55 8.12 7.80
N PHE A 62 -1.17 7.09 8.40
CA PHE A 62 -0.45 6.17 9.28
C PHE A 62 0.65 5.42 8.53
N MET A 63 0.34 4.96 7.32
CA MET A 63 1.31 4.24 6.49
C MET A 63 2.48 5.15 6.07
N ASP A 64 2.17 6.38 5.68
CA ASP A 64 3.17 7.41 5.36
C ASP A 64 4.10 7.65 6.55
N GLN A 65 3.54 7.73 7.76
CA GLN A 65 4.30 7.97 8.99
C GLN A 65 5.25 6.81 9.30
N LEU A 66 4.86 5.57 9.01
CA LEU A 66 5.75 4.42 9.22
C LEU A 66 7.02 4.54 8.37
N LEU A 67 6.91 5.04 7.14
CA LEU A 67 8.08 5.29 6.28
C LEU A 67 8.99 6.36 6.88
N ILE A 68 8.40 7.45 7.37
CA ILE A 68 9.14 8.55 7.98
C ILE A 68 9.85 8.05 9.25
N ASP A 69 9.16 7.28 10.08
CA ASP A 69 9.69 6.76 11.34
C ASP A 69 10.86 5.78 11.12
N ASN A 70 10.95 5.17 9.95
CA ASN A 70 12.08 4.29 9.60
C ASN A 70 13.30 5.08 9.07
N GLY A 71 13.39 6.38 9.38
CA GLY A 71 14.56 7.20 9.08
C GLY A 71 14.69 7.57 7.60
N ASN A 72 13.60 7.54 6.86
CA ASN A 72 13.57 7.89 5.44
C ASN A 72 14.52 7.03 4.58
N THR A 73 14.68 5.74 4.92
CA THR A 73 15.47 4.81 4.12
C THR A 73 14.85 4.55 2.74
N GLY A 74 13.57 4.90 2.59
CA GLY A 74 12.79 4.58 1.39
C GLY A 74 12.12 3.22 1.47
N PHE A 75 12.23 2.52 2.61
CA PHE A 75 11.59 1.25 2.89
C PHE A 75 10.85 1.33 4.22
N PHE A 76 9.92 0.41 4.44
CA PHE A 76 9.15 0.40 5.69
C PHE A 76 9.93 -0.15 6.87
N VAL A 77 10.85 -1.10 6.62
CA VAL A 77 11.60 -1.76 7.68
C VAL A 77 13.06 -1.87 7.25
N GLY A 78 13.96 -1.31 8.07
CA GLY A 78 15.39 -1.35 7.78
C GLY A 78 15.77 -0.65 6.48
N PRO A 79 16.95 -1.00 5.92
CA PRO A 79 17.47 -0.30 4.74
C PRO A 79 17.20 -1.02 3.41
N SER A 80 16.37 -2.06 3.39
CA SER A 80 16.18 -2.87 2.19
C SER A 80 14.73 -3.35 2.04
N LEU A 81 14.43 -3.86 0.85
CA LEU A 81 13.10 -4.34 0.49
C LEU A 81 12.66 -5.52 1.35
N THR A 82 11.43 -5.46 1.84
CA THR A 82 10.77 -6.57 2.54
C THR A 82 9.39 -6.83 1.93
N VAL A 83 8.74 -7.92 2.35
CA VAL A 83 7.36 -8.20 1.94
C VAL A 83 6.39 -7.12 2.41
N GLY A 84 6.73 -6.38 3.46
CA GLY A 84 5.93 -5.21 3.89
C GLY A 84 5.86 -4.15 2.81
N ASP A 85 6.99 -3.87 2.14
CA ASP A 85 7.01 -2.93 1.03
C ASP A 85 6.13 -3.40 -0.13
N LEU A 86 6.14 -4.68 -0.42
CA LEU A 86 5.31 -5.25 -1.50
C LEU A 86 3.82 -5.16 -1.17
N ALA A 87 3.44 -5.42 0.08
CA ALA A 87 2.05 -5.32 0.51
C ALA A 87 1.53 -3.89 0.37
N ALA A 88 2.31 -2.91 0.83
CA ALA A 88 1.95 -1.50 0.70
C ALA A 88 1.91 -1.05 -0.76
N TRP A 89 2.87 -1.49 -1.55
CA TRP A 89 2.94 -1.16 -2.97
C TRP A 89 1.71 -1.67 -3.73
N ARG A 90 1.28 -2.89 -3.47
CA ARG A 90 0.09 -3.46 -4.11
C ARG A 90 -1.17 -2.70 -3.73
N LEU A 91 -1.31 -2.36 -2.46
CA LEU A 91 -2.44 -1.57 -1.98
C LEU A 91 -2.48 -0.20 -2.66
N CYS A 92 -1.34 0.49 -2.68
CA CYS A 92 -1.24 1.82 -3.30
C CYS A 92 -1.51 1.76 -4.80
N GLY A 93 -1.04 0.71 -5.47
CA GLY A 93 -1.31 0.50 -6.90
C GLY A 93 -2.80 0.33 -7.18
N TRP A 94 -3.49 -0.38 -6.31
CA TRP A 94 -4.92 -0.57 -6.42
C TRP A 94 -5.68 0.76 -6.24
N ILE A 95 -5.27 1.56 -5.26
CA ILE A 95 -5.89 2.86 -4.97
C ILE A 95 -5.57 3.87 -6.09
N GLN A 96 -4.31 3.92 -6.52
CA GLN A 96 -3.80 4.93 -7.46
C GLN A 96 -4.08 4.60 -8.92
N GLY A 97 -4.43 3.35 -9.22
CA GLY A 97 -4.54 2.87 -10.59
C GLY A 97 -5.78 3.30 -11.36
N GLY A 98 -6.71 3.99 -10.72
CA GLY A 98 -7.95 4.45 -11.37
C GLY A 98 -8.96 3.33 -11.60
N ILE A 99 -8.74 2.16 -11.01
CA ILE A 99 -9.63 1.01 -11.16
C ILE A 99 -10.92 1.19 -10.35
N ILE A 100 -10.83 1.88 -9.21
CA ILE A 100 -11.95 2.10 -8.32
C ILE A 100 -12.60 3.42 -8.68
N ASP A 101 -13.77 3.34 -9.28
CA ASP A 101 -14.54 4.53 -9.63
C ASP A 101 -14.87 5.32 -8.37
N GLY A 102 -14.65 6.63 -8.41
CA GLY A 102 -14.87 7.53 -7.27
C GLY A 102 -13.65 7.74 -6.38
N ILE A 103 -12.57 6.98 -6.57
CA ILE A 103 -11.30 7.19 -5.88
C ILE A 103 -10.32 7.82 -6.88
N PRO A 104 -9.88 9.08 -6.64
CA PRO A 104 -9.01 9.76 -7.60
C PRO A 104 -7.62 9.17 -7.65
N GLN A 105 -6.99 9.25 -8.83
CA GLN A 105 -5.61 8.80 -9.02
C GLN A 105 -4.60 9.67 -8.30
N THR A 106 -5.05 10.77 -7.68
CA THR A 106 -4.23 11.68 -6.87
C THR A 106 -4.36 11.41 -5.37
N GLN A 107 -4.97 10.30 -4.98
CA GLN A 107 -5.24 9.98 -3.57
C GLN A 107 -3.96 9.97 -2.71
N LEU A 108 -2.81 9.57 -3.28
CA LEU A 108 -1.54 9.52 -2.56
C LEU A 108 -0.82 10.87 -2.47
N ASP A 109 -1.26 11.89 -3.19
CA ASP A 109 -0.53 13.16 -3.28
C ASP A 109 -0.38 13.85 -1.91
N ALA A 110 -1.31 13.63 -0.98
CA ALA A 110 -1.23 14.17 0.38
C ALA A 110 -0.25 13.41 1.27
N HIS A 111 0.35 12.33 0.79
CA HIS A 111 1.26 11.45 1.54
C HIS A 111 2.57 11.29 0.78
N PRO A 112 3.47 12.30 0.85
CA PRO A 112 4.67 12.33 -0.01
C PRO A 112 5.60 11.15 0.13
N ALA A 113 5.86 10.68 1.36
CA ALA A 113 6.74 9.53 1.58
C ALA A 113 6.15 8.27 0.97
N LEU A 114 4.85 8.07 1.15
CA LEU A 114 4.14 6.91 0.60
C LEU A 114 4.08 6.96 -0.93
N LEU A 115 3.83 8.13 -1.51
CA LEU A 115 3.83 8.30 -2.96
C LEU A 115 5.20 7.98 -3.56
N GLN A 116 6.28 8.51 -2.96
CA GLN A 116 7.63 8.23 -3.41
C GLN A 116 7.98 6.76 -3.29
N HIS A 117 7.57 6.11 -2.19
CA HIS A 117 7.74 4.68 -2.00
C HIS A 117 7.07 3.90 -3.13
N TYR A 118 5.80 4.22 -3.41
CA TYR A 118 5.04 3.56 -4.47
C TYR A 118 5.75 3.66 -5.82
N LEU A 119 6.20 4.87 -6.19
CA LEU A 119 6.88 5.09 -7.46
C LEU A 119 8.24 4.38 -7.52
N LYS A 120 8.99 4.40 -6.42
CA LYS A 120 10.30 3.76 -6.32
C LYS A 120 10.21 2.24 -6.45
N ILE A 121 9.31 1.62 -5.69
CA ILE A 121 9.15 0.16 -5.72
C ILE A 121 8.73 -0.31 -7.11
N GLY A 122 7.83 0.41 -7.77
CA GLY A 122 7.37 0.07 -9.11
C GLY A 122 8.46 0.14 -10.18
N LYS A 123 9.56 0.84 -9.91
CA LYS A 123 10.70 0.96 -10.84
C LYS A 123 11.82 -0.02 -10.56
N MET A 124 11.75 -0.79 -9.49
CA MET A 124 12.79 -1.76 -9.16
C MET A 124 12.83 -2.89 -10.19
N PRO A 125 14.02 -3.27 -10.71
CA PRO A 125 14.10 -4.30 -11.76
C PRO A 125 13.44 -5.62 -11.39
N LYS A 126 13.58 -6.06 -10.13
CA LYS A 126 12.95 -7.29 -9.66
C LYS A 126 11.42 -7.22 -9.72
N ILE A 127 10.85 -6.07 -9.42
CA ILE A 127 9.41 -5.85 -9.45
C ILE A 127 8.91 -5.80 -10.89
N ILE A 128 9.63 -5.11 -11.76
CA ILE A 128 9.31 -5.03 -13.19
C ILE A 128 9.31 -6.43 -13.79
N GLU A 129 10.31 -7.23 -13.50
CA GLU A 129 10.42 -8.61 -14.00
C GLU A 129 9.27 -9.46 -13.47
N TRP A 130 8.96 -9.36 -12.18
CA TRP A 130 7.86 -10.10 -11.57
C TRP A 130 6.52 -9.74 -12.22
N MET A 131 6.29 -8.44 -12.47
CA MET A 131 5.08 -7.95 -13.14
C MET A 131 4.94 -8.54 -14.55
N LYS A 132 6.03 -8.57 -15.31
CA LYS A 132 6.03 -9.16 -16.65
C LYS A 132 5.64 -10.63 -16.63
N ARG A 133 6.12 -11.39 -15.64
CA ARG A 133 5.82 -12.82 -15.51
C ARG A 133 4.36 -13.07 -15.13
N HIS A 134 3.77 -12.22 -14.28
CA HIS A 134 2.47 -12.50 -13.67
C HIS A 134 1.31 -11.77 -14.34
N TYR A 135 1.58 -10.69 -15.06
CA TYR A 135 0.55 -9.86 -15.65
C TYR A 135 0.64 -9.70 -17.16
N ASN A 136 1.81 -9.94 -17.74
CA ASN A 136 2.04 -9.70 -19.17
C ASN A 136 2.44 -10.96 -19.93
N SER A 137 2.39 -12.12 -19.29
CA SER A 137 2.75 -13.38 -19.95
C SER A 137 1.60 -13.96 -20.76
#